data_88cc3b7b6cbba1a3d416a0edb55d46b7
#
_entry.id   88cc3b7b6cbba1a3d416a0edb55d46b7
#
_cell.length_a   1.000
_cell.length_b   1.000
_cell.length_c   1.000
_cell.angle_alpha   90.00
_cell.angle_beta   90.00
_cell.angle_gamma   90.00
#
_symmetry.space_group_name_H-M   'P 1'
#
loop_
_entity.id
_entity.type
_entity.pdbx_description
1 polymer ?
#
loop_
_entity_poly.entity_id
_entity_poly.type
_entity_poly.pdbx_seq_one_letter_code
_entity_poly.pdbx_strand_id
1 'polypeptide(L)'
;YDDVNGDGNTDIDDVLGFFRESGQFNYLMTAMDEHYSELDENGLPVYTFMQDAEGVTKMETVSNLLIDEKVSYNIHNLTDFGGYSNRFAYARSKFAAGKQLFTIGGALVIAEFADMEDSFGILPMPKCNTDQSRYYHIIDTPCPMMGIPNTKADATDIGYMLEYFSYEGQQTISPTFKDRMLKRRYAQDSDSGDMLDIIYANKCFDLGFVANWGGIL
;
A
#
# COMPACT_ATOMS: atom_id res chain seq x y z
N TYR A 1 -21.51 4.24 -5.00
CA TYR A 1 -22.21 2.97 -5.28
C TYR A 1 -23.23 3.15 -6.38
N ASP A 2 -23.15 2.29 -7.37
CA ASP A 2 -24.11 2.23 -8.46
C ASP A 2 -24.44 0.75 -8.70
N ASP A 3 -25.70 0.39 -8.45
CA ASP A 3 -26.26 -0.95 -8.70
C ASP A 3 -26.48 -1.10 -10.20
N VAL A 4 -25.47 -1.62 -10.88
CA VAL A 4 -25.43 -1.70 -12.35
C VAL A 4 -26.30 -2.81 -12.90
N ASN A 5 -26.46 -3.90 -12.13
CA ASN A 5 -27.28 -5.06 -12.54
C ASN A 5 -28.75 -4.94 -12.08
N GLY A 6 -29.07 -4.02 -11.15
CA GLY A 6 -30.42 -3.71 -10.69
C GLY A 6 -31.02 -4.78 -9.77
N ASP A 7 -30.19 -5.60 -9.12
CA ASP A 7 -30.66 -6.69 -8.27
C ASP A 7 -30.90 -6.29 -6.80
N GLY A 8 -30.52 -5.05 -6.45
CA GLY A 8 -30.69 -4.47 -5.11
C GLY A 8 -29.65 -4.90 -4.08
N ASN A 9 -28.70 -5.74 -4.48
CA ASN A 9 -27.58 -6.14 -3.63
C ASN A 9 -26.34 -5.30 -3.95
N THR A 10 -25.38 -5.28 -3.03
CA THR A 10 -24.06 -4.66 -3.27
C THR A 10 -23.04 -5.77 -3.42
N ASP A 11 -22.48 -5.92 -4.61
CA ASP A 11 -21.52 -6.98 -4.90
C ASP A 11 -20.44 -6.59 -5.91
N ILE A 12 -19.65 -7.56 -6.36
CA ILE A 12 -18.50 -7.34 -7.24
C ILE A 12 -18.90 -6.94 -8.67
N ASP A 13 -20.16 -7.08 -9.06
CA ASP A 13 -20.63 -6.69 -10.38
C ASP A 13 -21.12 -5.24 -10.45
N ASP A 14 -21.17 -4.58 -9.32
CA ASP A 14 -21.51 -3.17 -9.16
C ASP A 14 -20.32 -2.22 -9.32
N VAL A 15 -20.60 -0.92 -9.30
CA VAL A 15 -19.58 0.12 -9.22
C VAL A 15 -19.48 0.65 -7.80
N LEU A 16 -18.31 0.47 -7.19
CA LEU A 16 -18.04 0.80 -5.80
C LEU A 16 -16.85 1.76 -5.66
N GLY A 17 -16.67 2.29 -4.46
CA GLY A 17 -15.48 3.07 -4.13
C GLY A 17 -14.22 2.24 -4.31
N PHE A 18 -14.18 1.05 -3.68
CA PHE A 18 -13.05 0.11 -3.83
C PHE A 18 -13.40 -1.30 -3.35
N PHE A 19 -12.60 -2.26 -3.76
CA PHE A 19 -12.67 -3.63 -3.26
C PHE A 19 -11.62 -3.84 -2.18
N ARG A 20 -12.08 -4.11 -0.96
CA ARG A 20 -11.23 -4.19 0.22
C ARG A 20 -10.70 -5.58 0.49
N GLU A 21 -9.48 -5.61 1.02
CA GLU A 21 -8.82 -6.76 1.62
C GLU A 21 -8.39 -6.45 3.06
N SER A 22 -8.04 -7.48 3.84
CA SER A 22 -7.68 -7.31 5.26
C SER A 22 -6.47 -6.40 5.48
N GLY A 23 -5.46 -6.46 4.61
CA GLY A 23 -4.24 -5.65 4.72
C GLY A 23 -4.48 -4.15 4.60
N GLN A 24 -5.55 -3.73 3.94
CA GLN A 24 -5.83 -2.30 3.72
C GLN A 24 -6.11 -1.53 5.01
N PHE A 25 -6.63 -2.19 6.05
CA PHE A 25 -6.75 -1.58 7.36
C PHE A 25 -5.40 -1.05 7.85
N ASN A 26 -4.37 -1.87 7.80
CA ASN A 26 -3.03 -1.53 8.25
C ASN A 26 -2.39 -0.41 7.39
N TYR A 27 -2.63 -0.42 6.08
CA TYR A 27 -2.14 0.62 5.18
C TYR A 27 -2.78 1.98 5.49
N LEU A 28 -4.09 2.00 5.75
CA LEU A 28 -4.82 3.22 6.10
C LEU A 28 -4.44 3.73 7.50
N MET A 29 -4.31 2.85 8.50
CA MET A 29 -3.87 3.24 9.84
C MET A 29 -2.49 3.89 9.80
N THR A 30 -1.53 3.25 9.14
CA THR A 30 -0.19 3.83 8.98
C THR A 30 -0.22 5.15 8.21
N ALA A 31 -1.05 5.26 7.17
CA ALA A 31 -1.20 6.49 6.40
C ALA A 31 -1.71 7.66 7.25
N MET A 32 -2.51 7.36 8.29
CA MET A 32 -3.00 8.31 9.29
C MET A 32 -2.02 8.55 10.45
N ASP A 33 -0.73 8.21 10.28
CA ASP A 33 0.30 8.38 11.31
C ASP A 33 0.05 7.53 12.56
N GLU A 34 -0.40 6.28 12.35
CA GLU A 34 -0.60 5.32 13.43
C GLU A 34 0.30 4.12 13.17
N HIS A 35 1.34 3.99 13.99
CA HIS A 35 2.41 3.01 13.81
C HIS A 35 2.33 1.89 14.84
N TYR A 36 2.70 0.67 14.44
CA TYR A 36 2.75 -0.50 15.34
C TYR A 36 3.93 -0.41 16.30
N SER A 37 5.03 0.17 15.83
CA SER A 37 6.22 0.34 16.65
C SER A 37 6.99 1.61 16.30
N GLU A 38 7.59 2.19 17.33
CA GLU A 38 8.57 3.26 17.22
C GLU A 38 9.83 2.89 17.97
N LEU A 39 10.92 3.61 17.72
CA LEU A 39 12.15 3.42 18.48
C LEU A 39 12.13 4.31 19.71
N ASP A 40 12.44 3.76 20.87
CA ASP A 40 12.65 4.50 22.10
C ASP A 40 13.96 5.33 22.07
N GLU A 41 14.25 6.01 23.15
CA GLU A 41 15.48 6.82 23.32
C GLU A 41 16.78 6.00 23.23
N ASN A 42 16.71 4.69 23.41
CA ASN A 42 17.84 3.75 23.30
C ASN A 42 17.91 3.08 21.92
N GLY A 43 16.98 3.43 21.00
CA GLY A 43 16.89 2.82 19.68
C GLY A 43 16.26 1.41 19.71
N LEU A 44 15.53 1.06 20.77
CA LEU A 44 14.81 -0.20 20.86
C LEU A 44 13.35 -0.03 20.42
N PRO A 45 12.79 -0.99 19.68
CA PRO A 45 11.41 -0.90 19.23
C PRO A 45 10.43 -1.09 20.41
N VAL A 46 9.50 -0.18 20.53
CA VAL A 46 8.39 -0.21 21.49
C VAL A 46 7.07 -0.23 20.75
N TYR A 47 6.09 -0.92 21.30
CA TYR A 47 4.74 -0.98 20.75
C TYR A 47 3.99 0.34 21.00
N THR A 48 3.44 0.95 19.95
CA THR A 48 2.78 2.27 20.02
C THR A 48 1.35 2.27 19.49
N PHE A 49 0.91 1.21 18.84
CA PHE A 49 -0.36 1.17 18.12
C PHE A 49 -1.57 1.36 19.05
N MET A 50 -2.40 2.34 18.75
CA MET A 50 -3.65 2.66 19.47
C MET A 50 -3.47 2.87 20.99
N GLN A 51 -2.38 3.48 21.40
CA GLN A 51 -2.07 3.69 22.82
C GLN A 51 -2.87 4.86 23.44
N ASP A 52 -3.54 5.67 22.62
CA ASP A 52 -4.29 6.85 23.05
C ASP A 52 -5.67 6.97 22.39
N ALA A 53 -6.43 7.99 22.76
CA ALA A 53 -7.76 8.23 22.23
C ALA A 53 -7.76 8.66 20.75
N GLU A 54 -6.68 9.25 20.28
CA GLU A 54 -6.54 9.63 18.87
C GLU A 54 -6.42 8.40 17.99
N GLY A 55 -5.55 7.44 18.36
CA GLY A 55 -5.40 6.17 17.67
C GLY A 55 -6.72 5.39 17.59
N VAL A 56 -7.50 5.38 18.69
CA VAL A 56 -8.84 4.76 18.69
C VAL A 56 -9.78 5.46 17.71
N THR A 57 -9.77 6.79 17.65
CA THR A 57 -10.61 7.56 16.72
C THR A 57 -10.22 7.30 15.25
N LYS A 58 -8.92 7.20 14.97
CA LYS A 58 -8.41 6.81 13.63
C LYS A 58 -8.91 5.41 13.27
N MET A 59 -8.83 4.46 14.20
CA MET A 59 -9.34 3.09 14.01
C MET A 59 -10.83 3.08 13.68
N GLU A 60 -11.65 3.82 14.43
CA GLU A 60 -13.08 3.92 14.16
C GLU A 60 -13.35 4.49 12.77
N THR A 61 -12.61 5.53 12.37
CA THR A 61 -12.74 6.15 11.06
C THR A 61 -12.42 5.16 9.92
N VAL A 62 -11.29 4.46 10.03
CA VAL A 62 -10.88 3.46 9.05
C VAL A 62 -11.85 2.28 9.01
N SER A 63 -12.27 1.79 10.18
CA SER A 63 -13.21 0.67 10.27
C SER A 63 -14.54 1.02 9.63
N ASN A 64 -15.11 2.21 9.93
CA ASN A 64 -16.37 2.65 9.34
C ASN A 64 -16.28 2.76 7.80
N LEU A 65 -15.16 3.27 7.27
CA LEU A 65 -14.93 3.31 5.82
C LEU A 65 -14.88 1.90 5.21
N LEU A 66 -14.19 0.97 5.89
CA LEU A 66 -14.00 -0.38 5.36
C LEU A 66 -15.26 -1.26 5.46
N ILE A 67 -16.12 -1.05 6.46
CA ILE A 67 -17.35 -1.86 6.63
C ILE A 67 -18.56 -1.30 5.90
N ASP A 68 -18.51 -0.08 5.38
CA ASP A 68 -19.61 0.51 4.63
C ASP A 68 -19.76 -0.20 3.26
N GLU A 69 -20.75 -1.07 3.15
CA GLU A 69 -21.05 -1.86 1.96
C GLU A 69 -21.44 -1.00 0.75
N LYS A 70 -21.80 0.27 0.95
CA LYS A 70 -22.03 1.20 -0.15
C LYS A 70 -20.76 1.80 -0.72
N VAL A 71 -19.65 1.66 -0.02
CA VAL A 71 -18.34 2.20 -0.40
C VAL A 71 -17.41 1.08 -0.81
N SER A 72 -17.41 -0.03 -0.07
CA SER A 72 -16.44 -1.10 -0.26
C SER A 72 -17.07 -2.49 -0.27
N TYR A 73 -16.49 -3.39 -1.06
CA TYR A 73 -16.84 -4.80 -1.06
C TYR A 73 -15.65 -5.64 -0.56
N ASN A 74 -15.92 -6.57 0.35
CA ASN A 74 -14.89 -7.45 0.90
C ASN A 74 -14.59 -8.61 -0.06
N ILE A 75 -13.43 -8.60 -0.70
CA ILE A 75 -13.03 -9.64 -1.65
C ILE A 75 -12.85 -11.03 -1.00
N HIS A 76 -12.77 -11.12 0.33
CA HIS A 76 -12.75 -12.41 1.03
C HIS A 76 -14.10 -13.13 0.99
N ASN A 77 -15.18 -12.44 0.67
CA ASN A 77 -16.49 -13.05 0.45
C ASN A 77 -16.58 -13.77 -0.91
N LEU A 78 -15.63 -13.54 -1.82
CA LEU A 78 -15.61 -14.19 -3.12
C LEU A 78 -15.28 -15.68 -2.99
N THR A 79 -16.10 -16.50 -3.61
CA THR A 79 -15.91 -17.96 -3.74
C THR A 79 -15.51 -18.37 -5.16
N ASP A 80 -15.78 -17.53 -6.14
CA ASP A 80 -15.39 -17.70 -7.55
C ASP A 80 -14.60 -16.48 -8.01
N PHE A 81 -13.57 -16.69 -8.80
CA PHE A 81 -12.65 -15.66 -9.29
C PHE A 81 -12.71 -15.49 -10.82
N GLY A 82 -13.77 -15.99 -11.47
CA GLY A 82 -13.98 -15.79 -12.91
C GLY A 82 -12.83 -16.27 -13.80
N GLY A 83 -12.12 -17.33 -13.39
CA GLY A 83 -10.96 -17.85 -14.11
C GLY A 83 -9.61 -17.18 -13.75
N TYR A 84 -9.60 -16.19 -12.90
CA TYR A 84 -8.35 -15.59 -12.39
C TYR A 84 -7.68 -16.49 -11.34
N SER A 85 -6.36 -16.34 -11.18
CA SER A 85 -5.55 -17.19 -10.29
C SER A 85 -5.91 -17.06 -8.81
N ASN A 86 -6.44 -15.92 -8.42
CA ASN A 86 -6.83 -15.60 -7.04
C ASN A 86 -7.77 -14.39 -6.99
N ARG A 87 -8.38 -14.16 -5.82
CA ARG A 87 -9.32 -13.05 -5.58
C ARG A 87 -8.73 -11.65 -5.79
N PHE A 88 -7.43 -11.48 -5.51
CA PHE A 88 -6.77 -10.19 -5.69
C PHE A 88 -6.63 -9.83 -7.17
N ALA A 89 -6.21 -10.78 -8.00
CA ALA A 89 -6.15 -10.59 -9.44
C ALA A 89 -7.53 -10.29 -10.04
N TYR A 90 -8.57 -10.99 -9.55
CA TYR A 90 -9.94 -10.74 -9.95
C TYR A 90 -10.41 -9.35 -9.54
N ALA A 91 -10.20 -8.93 -8.30
CA ALA A 91 -10.56 -7.57 -7.84
C ALA A 91 -9.87 -6.49 -8.67
N ARG A 92 -8.56 -6.65 -8.98
CA ARG A 92 -7.83 -5.71 -9.84
C ARG A 92 -8.37 -5.66 -11.26
N SER A 93 -8.83 -6.79 -11.81
CA SER A 93 -9.47 -6.80 -13.12
C SER A 93 -10.77 -5.98 -13.16
N LYS A 94 -11.48 -5.90 -12.03
CA LYS A 94 -12.68 -5.05 -11.90
C LYS A 94 -12.33 -3.56 -11.87
N PHE A 95 -11.19 -3.17 -11.29
CA PHE A 95 -10.68 -1.80 -11.43
C PHE A 95 -10.36 -1.50 -12.90
N ALA A 96 -9.67 -2.42 -13.57
CA ALA A 96 -9.36 -2.28 -15.00
C ALA A 96 -10.60 -2.19 -15.89
N ALA A 97 -11.74 -2.73 -15.43
CA ALA A 97 -13.04 -2.67 -16.10
C ALA A 97 -13.91 -1.47 -15.67
N GLY A 98 -13.36 -0.50 -14.92
CA GLY A 98 -14.09 0.68 -14.46
C GLY A 98 -15.13 0.43 -13.35
N LYS A 99 -15.05 -0.71 -12.65
CA LYS A 99 -15.99 -1.09 -11.58
C LYS A 99 -15.56 -0.60 -10.19
N GLN A 100 -14.42 0.08 -10.08
CA GLN A 100 -13.93 0.68 -8.85
C GLN A 100 -13.48 2.11 -9.12
N LEU A 101 -13.77 3.01 -8.18
CA LEU A 101 -13.25 4.39 -8.23
C LEU A 101 -11.77 4.43 -7.82
N PHE A 102 -11.39 3.62 -6.82
CA PHE A 102 -10.02 3.50 -6.33
C PHE A 102 -9.61 2.03 -6.22
N THR A 103 -8.34 1.76 -6.38
CA THR A 103 -7.72 0.50 -5.97
C THR A 103 -6.50 0.80 -5.10
N ILE A 104 -6.32 0.04 -4.02
CA ILE A 104 -5.19 0.18 -3.10
C ILE A 104 -4.26 -1.00 -3.34
N GLY A 105 -2.98 -0.71 -3.57
CA GLY A 105 -2.01 -1.78 -3.83
C GLY A 105 -0.58 -1.28 -3.87
N GLY A 106 0.36 -2.20 -3.90
CA GLY A 106 1.78 -1.89 -4.04
C GLY A 106 2.13 -1.36 -5.44
N ALA A 107 3.25 -0.68 -5.57
CA ALA A 107 3.69 -0.06 -6.81
C ALA A 107 3.81 -1.05 -8.01
N LEU A 108 4.03 -2.34 -7.75
CA LEU A 108 4.09 -3.36 -8.79
C LEU A 108 2.74 -3.61 -9.47
N VAL A 109 1.62 -3.37 -8.77
CA VAL A 109 0.27 -3.56 -9.30
C VAL A 109 -0.02 -2.63 -10.47
N ILE A 110 0.61 -1.46 -10.52
CA ILE A 110 0.45 -0.49 -11.62
C ILE A 110 0.73 -1.12 -12.99
N ALA A 111 1.66 -2.08 -13.05
CA ALA A 111 1.99 -2.76 -14.30
C ALA A 111 0.83 -3.64 -14.82
N GLU A 112 -0.07 -4.10 -13.95
CA GLU A 112 -1.24 -4.91 -14.34
C GLU A 112 -2.30 -4.06 -15.07
N PHE A 113 -2.27 -2.73 -14.89
CA PHE A 113 -3.19 -1.80 -15.52
C PHE A 113 -2.66 -1.21 -16.84
N ALA A 114 -1.55 -1.75 -17.36
CA ALA A 114 -0.91 -1.24 -18.57
C ALA A 114 -1.83 -1.27 -19.80
N ASP A 115 -2.80 -2.17 -19.85
CA ASP A 115 -3.71 -2.37 -20.97
C ASP A 115 -5.14 -1.85 -20.70
N MET A 116 -5.33 -1.03 -19.64
CA MET A 116 -6.63 -0.36 -19.42
C MET A 116 -6.96 0.58 -20.59
N GLU A 117 -8.23 0.59 -20.97
CA GLU A 117 -8.74 1.55 -21.97
C GLU A 117 -8.83 2.95 -21.39
N ASP A 118 -9.26 3.06 -20.12
CA ASP A 118 -9.35 4.31 -19.39
C ASP A 118 -8.02 4.71 -18.76
N SER A 119 -7.77 6.01 -18.65
CA SER A 119 -6.64 6.54 -17.90
C SER A 119 -6.92 6.51 -16.40
N PHE A 120 -5.89 6.34 -15.59
CA PHE A 120 -5.97 6.44 -14.14
C PHE A 120 -4.80 7.25 -13.59
N GLY A 121 -5.00 7.88 -12.44
CA GLY A 121 -3.97 8.61 -11.70
C GLY A 121 -3.39 7.80 -10.54
N ILE A 122 -2.24 8.23 -10.05
CA ILE A 122 -1.61 7.70 -8.85
C ILE A 122 -1.75 8.73 -7.74
N LEU A 123 -2.17 8.30 -6.55
CA LEU A 123 -2.32 9.14 -5.38
C LEU A 123 -1.55 8.54 -4.20
N PRO A 124 -0.94 9.36 -3.33
CA PRO A 124 -0.47 8.89 -2.05
C PRO A 124 -1.64 8.45 -1.17
N MET A 125 -1.39 7.54 -0.24
CA MET A 125 -2.37 7.20 0.78
C MET A 125 -2.80 8.46 1.54
N PRO A 126 -4.10 8.62 1.86
CA PRO A 126 -4.62 9.86 2.43
C PRO A 126 -4.08 10.12 3.82
N LYS A 127 -3.83 11.38 4.17
CA LYS A 127 -3.62 11.82 5.54
C LYS A 127 -4.91 11.76 6.35
N CYS A 128 -4.80 11.67 7.68
CA CYS A 128 -5.93 11.76 8.59
C CYS A 128 -6.62 13.15 8.48
N ASN A 129 -5.80 14.21 8.45
CA ASN A 129 -6.26 15.59 8.38
C ASN A 129 -5.17 16.50 7.81
N THR A 130 -5.44 17.80 7.74
CA THR A 130 -4.52 18.82 7.22
C THR A 130 -3.33 19.11 8.15
N ASP A 131 -3.45 18.78 9.43
CA ASP A 131 -2.42 19.06 10.45
C ASP A 131 -1.33 17.99 10.45
N GLN A 132 -1.60 16.81 9.91
CA GLN A 132 -0.60 15.77 9.71
C GLN A 132 0.51 16.29 8.80
N SER A 133 1.74 16.33 9.31
CA SER A 133 2.88 17.00 8.67
C SER A 133 3.32 16.34 7.37
N ARG A 134 3.25 15.00 7.28
CA ARG A 134 3.73 14.22 6.13
C ARG A 134 2.79 13.07 5.77
N TYR A 135 2.97 12.53 4.59
CA TYR A 135 2.35 11.27 4.19
C TYR A 135 3.14 10.09 4.79
N TYR A 136 2.48 8.93 4.93
CA TYR A 136 3.14 7.68 5.29
C TYR A 136 2.70 6.56 4.37
N HIS A 137 3.66 5.76 3.93
CA HIS A 137 3.44 4.60 3.06
C HIS A 137 4.18 3.41 3.64
N ILE A 138 3.44 2.50 4.27
CA ILE A 138 4.04 1.32 4.87
C ILE A 138 4.64 0.41 3.80
N ILE A 139 5.81 -0.13 4.08
CA ILE A 139 6.41 -1.21 3.30
C ILE A 139 5.72 -2.51 3.73
N ASP A 140 5.14 -3.22 2.75
CA ASP A 140 4.38 -4.43 2.99
C ASP A 140 5.23 -5.59 3.54
N THR A 141 4.58 -6.53 4.23
CA THR A 141 5.21 -7.66 4.91
C THR A 141 6.07 -8.56 4.02
N PRO A 142 5.75 -8.84 2.74
CA PRO A 142 6.60 -9.63 1.87
C PRO A 142 7.81 -8.86 1.34
N CYS A 143 8.39 -7.94 2.12
CA CYS A 143 9.62 -7.27 1.73
C CYS A 143 10.82 -8.20 1.89
N PRO A 144 11.71 -8.30 0.89
CA PRO A 144 12.95 -9.08 1.03
C PRO A 144 13.84 -8.48 2.12
N MET A 145 14.37 -9.31 2.99
CA MET A 145 15.40 -8.94 3.97
C MET A 145 16.74 -9.53 3.56
N MET A 146 17.81 -8.75 3.78
CA MET A 146 19.17 -9.21 3.55
C MET A 146 19.83 -9.50 4.89
N GLY A 147 20.38 -10.71 5.04
CA GLY A 147 21.17 -11.11 6.20
C GLY A 147 22.63 -11.30 5.86
N ILE A 148 23.53 -10.89 6.74
CA ILE A 148 24.96 -11.18 6.65
C ILE A 148 25.24 -12.37 7.55
N PRO A 149 25.73 -13.53 7.02
CA PRO A 149 26.09 -14.67 7.86
C PRO A 149 27.19 -14.27 8.83
N ASN A 150 27.11 -14.75 10.08
CA ASN A 150 28.17 -14.59 11.07
C ASN A 150 29.33 -15.57 10.73
N THR A 151 30.11 -15.20 9.74
CA THR A 151 31.30 -15.93 9.29
C THR A 151 32.56 -15.21 9.78
N LYS A 152 33.75 -15.81 9.55
CA LYS A 152 35.02 -15.15 9.83
C LYS A 152 35.38 -14.00 8.85
N ALA A 153 34.51 -13.70 7.90
CA ALA A 153 34.70 -12.58 6.97
C ALA A 153 34.57 -11.25 7.73
N ASP A 154 35.34 -10.25 7.32
CA ASP A 154 35.25 -8.91 7.87
C ASP A 154 33.90 -8.30 7.48
N ALA A 155 33.04 -8.06 8.46
CA ALA A 155 31.72 -7.47 8.26
C ALA A 155 31.80 -6.03 7.72
N THR A 156 32.94 -5.36 7.90
CA THR A 156 33.18 -3.99 7.42
C THR A 156 33.18 -3.92 5.90
N ASP A 157 33.90 -4.84 5.25
CA ASP A 157 33.95 -4.90 3.79
C ASP A 157 32.57 -5.20 3.19
N ILE A 158 31.80 -6.10 3.84
CA ILE A 158 30.44 -6.40 3.42
C ILE A 158 29.55 -5.16 3.59
N GLY A 159 29.69 -4.42 4.69
CA GLY A 159 29.00 -3.16 4.94
C GLY A 159 29.24 -2.13 3.84
N TYR A 160 30.50 -1.91 3.43
CA TYR A 160 30.83 -1.02 2.32
C TYR A 160 30.21 -1.46 0.99
N MET A 161 30.19 -2.77 0.72
CA MET A 161 29.54 -3.27 -0.51
C MET A 161 28.03 -3.02 -0.51
N LEU A 162 27.36 -3.24 0.62
CA LEU A 162 25.93 -3.00 0.73
C LEU A 162 25.58 -1.51 0.59
N GLU A 163 26.37 -0.65 1.22
CA GLU A 163 26.26 0.82 1.07
C GLU A 163 26.42 1.24 -0.39
N TYR A 164 27.45 0.73 -1.05
CA TYR A 164 27.71 1.00 -2.47
C TYR A 164 26.56 0.55 -3.37
N PHE A 165 26.06 -0.68 -3.17
CA PHE A 165 24.91 -1.18 -3.94
C PHE A 165 23.65 -0.36 -3.70
N SER A 166 23.42 0.08 -2.46
CA SER A 166 22.29 0.95 -2.13
C SER A 166 22.41 2.31 -2.82
N TYR A 167 23.59 2.90 -2.79
CA TYR A 167 23.89 4.16 -3.47
C TYR A 167 23.69 4.03 -4.99
N GLU A 168 24.30 3.03 -5.63
CA GLU A 168 24.13 2.80 -7.06
C GLU A 168 22.67 2.51 -7.44
N GLY A 169 21.97 1.77 -6.61
CA GLY A 169 20.54 1.49 -6.78
C GLY A 169 19.69 2.77 -6.77
N GLN A 170 20.01 3.71 -5.90
CA GLN A 170 19.33 5.02 -5.87
C GLN A 170 19.63 5.86 -7.12
N GLN A 171 20.84 5.78 -7.67
CA GLN A 171 21.24 6.59 -8.83
C GLN A 171 20.76 5.99 -10.16
N THR A 172 20.58 4.68 -10.25
CA THR A 172 20.33 3.99 -11.51
C THR A 172 18.98 3.24 -11.54
N ILE A 173 18.73 2.36 -10.56
CA ILE A 173 17.55 1.48 -10.56
C ILE A 173 16.30 2.27 -10.25
N SER A 174 16.31 3.08 -9.19
CA SER A 174 15.13 3.82 -8.75
C SER A 174 14.62 4.83 -9.80
N PRO A 175 15.48 5.67 -10.43
CA PRO A 175 15.04 6.54 -11.50
C PRO A 175 14.53 5.78 -12.72
N THR A 176 15.22 4.69 -13.11
CA THR A 176 14.81 3.88 -14.25
C THR A 176 13.46 3.20 -14.01
N PHE A 177 13.21 2.72 -12.79
CA PHE A 177 11.95 2.11 -12.41
C PHE A 177 10.82 3.12 -12.46
N LYS A 178 11.00 4.31 -11.85
CA LYS A 178 10.03 5.41 -11.91
C LYS A 178 9.73 5.81 -13.37
N ASP A 179 10.75 5.98 -14.17
CA ASP A 179 10.65 6.38 -15.58
C ASP A 179 9.85 5.34 -16.40
N ARG A 180 10.11 4.04 -16.16
CA ARG A 180 9.38 2.96 -16.83
C ARG A 180 7.93 2.87 -16.37
N MET A 181 7.67 3.07 -15.07
CA MET A 181 6.31 3.12 -14.54
C MET A 181 5.54 4.28 -15.16
N LEU A 182 6.15 5.47 -15.23
CA LEU A 182 5.56 6.67 -15.81
C LEU A 182 5.38 6.56 -17.34
N LYS A 183 6.41 6.13 -18.07
CA LYS A 183 6.40 6.09 -19.55
C LYS A 183 5.45 5.05 -20.13
N ARG A 184 5.13 3.99 -19.42
CA ARG A 184 4.27 2.94 -20.00
C ARG A 184 2.83 3.39 -20.21
N ARG A 185 2.32 4.40 -19.47
CA ARG A 185 0.95 4.92 -19.68
C ARG A 185 0.66 6.33 -19.20
N TYR A 186 1.56 6.99 -18.48
CA TYR A 186 1.27 8.25 -17.79
C TYR A 186 1.80 9.51 -18.47
N ALA A 187 2.26 9.41 -19.72
CA ALA A 187 2.72 10.57 -20.49
C ALA A 187 1.63 11.68 -20.68
N GLN A 188 0.42 11.45 -20.18
CA GLN A 188 -0.68 12.40 -20.22
C GLN A 188 -1.02 13.06 -18.87
N ASP A 189 -0.46 12.53 -17.75
CA ASP A 189 -0.70 13.06 -16.42
C ASP A 189 0.64 13.35 -15.71
N SER A 190 1.02 14.64 -15.70
CA SER A 190 2.23 15.12 -15.02
C SER A 190 2.15 14.96 -13.51
N ASP A 191 0.95 14.96 -12.93
CA ASP A 191 0.74 15.00 -11.48
C ASP A 191 1.05 13.65 -10.83
N SER A 192 0.82 12.55 -11.53
CA SER A 192 1.20 11.19 -11.05
C SER A 192 2.69 11.04 -10.80
N GLY A 193 3.54 11.79 -11.51
CA GLY A 193 4.98 11.83 -11.26
C GLY A 193 5.32 12.42 -9.91
N ASP A 194 4.74 13.56 -9.58
CA ASP A 194 4.92 14.25 -8.30
C ASP A 194 4.33 13.42 -7.15
N MET A 195 3.20 12.75 -7.38
CA MET A 195 2.59 11.85 -6.39
C MET A 195 3.50 10.64 -6.10
N LEU A 196 4.13 10.06 -7.10
CA LEU A 196 5.12 8.99 -6.91
C LEU A 196 6.33 9.48 -6.11
N ASP A 197 6.81 10.70 -6.35
CA ASP A 197 7.91 11.27 -5.58
C ASP A 197 7.53 11.46 -4.11
N ILE A 198 6.31 11.89 -3.81
CA ILE A 198 5.76 11.94 -2.46
C ILE A 198 5.73 10.55 -1.84
N ILE A 199 5.21 9.55 -2.55
CA ILE A 199 5.12 8.16 -2.08
C ILE A 199 6.52 7.62 -1.75
N TYR A 200 7.48 7.76 -2.65
CA TYR A 200 8.83 7.23 -2.46
C TYR A 200 9.61 7.93 -1.34
N ALA A 201 9.39 9.25 -1.16
CA ALA A 201 10.03 10.01 -0.09
C ALA A 201 9.47 9.71 1.31
N ASN A 202 8.25 9.17 1.38
CA ASN A 202 7.51 8.95 2.62
C ASN A 202 7.25 7.46 2.93
N LYS A 203 8.08 6.58 2.39
CA LYS A 203 8.06 5.16 2.78
C LYS A 203 8.45 5.02 4.24
N CYS A 204 7.75 4.16 4.96
CA CYS A 204 8.07 3.79 6.32
C CYS A 204 8.17 2.27 6.47
N PHE A 205 9.11 1.85 7.30
CA PHE A 205 9.28 0.47 7.71
C PHE A 205 8.89 0.37 9.18
N ASP A 206 7.93 -0.47 9.49
CA ASP A 206 7.42 -0.68 10.83
C ASP A 206 7.74 -2.12 11.27
N LEU A 207 8.62 -2.26 12.26
CA LEU A 207 9.05 -3.56 12.74
C LEU A 207 7.88 -4.32 13.40
N GLY A 208 7.00 -3.64 14.10
CA GLY A 208 5.83 -4.24 14.74
C GLY A 208 4.86 -4.82 13.70
N PHE A 209 4.68 -4.12 12.57
CA PHE A 209 3.89 -4.61 11.45
C PHE A 209 4.56 -5.83 10.78
N VAL A 210 5.82 -5.73 10.40
CA VAL A 210 6.54 -6.82 9.71
C VAL A 210 6.66 -8.08 10.58
N ALA A 211 6.87 -7.91 11.88
CA ALA A 211 6.94 -9.02 12.84
C ALA A 211 5.55 -9.48 13.36
N ASN A 212 4.47 -8.90 12.85
CA ASN A 212 3.09 -9.20 13.24
C ASN A 212 2.86 -9.15 14.76
N TRP A 213 3.32 -8.09 15.40
CA TRP A 213 3.10 -7.90 16.84
C TRP A 213 1.61 -7.76 17.13
N GLY A 214 1.12 -8.60 18.04
CA GLY A 214 -0.31 -8.64 18.37
C GLY A 214 -1.18 -9.53 17.46
N GLY A 215 -0.61 -10.15 16.40
CA GLY A 215 -1.34 -11.09 15.54
C GLY A 215 -2.45 -10.42 14.71
N ILE A 216 -2.19 -9.23 14.18
CA ILE A 216 -3.19 -8.38 13.50
C ILE A 216 -3.20 -8.62 11.96
N LEU A 217 -2.24 -9.36 11.42
CA LEU A 217 -2.12 -9.69 10.00
C LEU A 217 -2.90 -10.94 9.62
#